data_6e3a4c04a01f577c35ae02e6b543ad0a
#
_entry.id   6e3a4c04a01f577c35ae02e6b543ad0a
#
_cell.length_a   1.000
_cell.length_b   1.000
_cell.length_c   1.000
_cell.angle_alpha   90.00
_cell.angle_beta   90.00
_cell.angle_gamma   90.00
#
_symmetry.space_group_name_H-M   'P 1'
#
loop_
_entity.id
_entity.type
_entity.pdbx_description
1 polymer ?
#
loop_
_entity_poly.entity_id
_entity_poly.type
_entity_poly.pdbx_seq_one_letter_code
_entity_poly.pdbx_strand_id
1 'polypeptide(L)'
;MAAQPAVACACAVAPGDDGEEMNGRKVALITGITGQDGSYLAEFLLEKGYEVHGIVRRSSSFNTGRIEHLYKNPQAHIEGNMKLHYGDLTDSTCLVKIINEVKPTEIYNLGAQSHVKISFDLAEYTADVDGVGTLRLLDAIKTCGLINSVKFYQASTSELFGKVQEIPQKETTPFYPRSPYGAAKLYAYWIVVNFREAYNLFAVNGILFNHESPRRGANFVTRKISRSVAKIHLGQLDCFSLGNLDAKRDWGHARDYVEAMWLMLQTDEPEDFVIATGEVHSVREFVEKSFKHIGKTIVWEGKNENEVGRCKETGKIHVTVNHKYYRPTEVDFLQGDCTKARQKLNWKPRVTFDELVREMVDADVELMKNNPNA
;
A
#
# COMPACT_ATOMS: atom_id res chain seq x y z
N MET A 1 1.55 52.53 -63.75
CA MET A 1 0.87 51.99 -62.56
C MET A 1 1.92 51.28 -61.74
N ALA A 2 2.32 51.95 -60.67
CA ALA A 2 3.45 51.49 -59.83
C ALA A 2 2.86 50.61 -58.70
N ALA A 3 3.46 49.43 -58.53
CA ALA A 3 3.15 48.54 -57.39
C ALA A 3 3.98 48.97 -56.19
N GLN A 4 3.35 49.21 -55.05
CA GLN A 4 3.97 49.47 -53.76
C GLN A 4 4.51 48.17 -53.14
N PRO A 5 5.67 48.14 -52.48
CA PRO A 5 6.14 46.99 -51.77
C PRO A 5 5.53 46.90 -50.35
N ALA A 6 5.13 45.70 -49.98
CA ALA A 6 4.63 45.35 -48.63
C ALA A 6 5.78 45.48 -47.60
N VAL A 7 5.53 46.24 -46.55
CA VAL A 7 6.41 46.36 -45.38
C VAL A 7 6.18 45.13 -44.48
N ALA A 8 7.18 44.26 -44.38
CA ALA A 8 7.24 43.20 -43.41
C ALA A 8 7.65 43.77 -42.06
N CYS A 9 6.72 43.75 -41.10
CA CYS A 9 6.99 44.09 -39.70
C CYS A 9 7.65 42.88 -39.03
N ALA A 10 8.95 42.91 -38.85
CA ALA A 10 9.67 41.93 -38.05
C ALA A 10 9.58 42.33 -36.58
N CYS A 11 8.70 41.70 -35.85
CA CYS A 11 8.76 41.72 -34.39
C CYS A 11 9.93 40.82 -33.97
N ALA A 12 11.02 41.43 -33.57
CA ALA A 12 12.08 40.75 -32.85
C ALA A 12 11.55 40.41 -31.43
N VAL A 13 11.28 39.15 -31.22
CA VAL A 13 11.10 38.59 -29.87
C VAL A 13 12.50 38.44 -29.31
N ALA A 14 12.79 39.19 -28.24
CA ALA A 14 14.00 38.98 -27.46
C ALA A 14 14.00 37.55 -26.92
N PRO A 15 15.11 36.83 -26.89
CA PRO A 15 15.18 35.55 -26.22
C PRO A 15 15.02 35.82 -24.73
N GLY A 16 13.85 35.40 -24.20
CA GLY A 16 13.65 35.27 -22.78
C GLY A 16 14.67 34.24 -22.29
N ASP A 17 15.42 34.64 -21.31
CA ASP A 17 16.35 33.84 -20.54
C ASP A 17 15.53 32.91 -19.62
N ASP A 18 14.93 31.88 -20.17
CA ASP A 18 14.25 30.81 -19.46
C ASP A 18 15.14 29.57 -19.37
N GLY A 19 16.41 29.79 -19.25
CA GLY A 19 17.43 28.80 -18.92
C GLY A 19 17.61 28.60 -17.42
N GLU A 20 16.56 28.75 -16.60
CA GLU A 20 16.59 28.14 -15.28
C GLU A 20 16.41 26.65 -15.44
N GLU A 21 17.51 25.94 -15.24
CA GLU A 21 17.56 24.50 -15.06
C GLU A 21 16.37 24.05 -14.20
N MET A 22 15.42 23.32 -14.79
CA MET A 22 14.44 22.51 -14.09
C MET A 22 15.15 21.34 -13.39
N ASN A 23 16.26 21.65 -12.74
CA ASN A 23 17.06 20.71 -12.00
C ASN A 23 16.60 20.76 -10.55
N GLY A 24 15.68 19.88 -10.19
CA GLY A 24 15.52 19.51 -8.81
C GLY A 24 14.13 19.45 -8.20
N ARG A 25 13.04 19.95 -8.82
CA ARG A 25 11.71 19.83 -8.22
C ARG A 25 11.19 18.41 -8.36
N LYS A 26 11.12 17.67 -7.22
CA LYS A 26 10.54 16.34 -7.17
C LYS A 26 9.08 16.46 -6.74
N VAL A 27 8.19 16.05 -7.63
CA VAL A 27 6.72 16.09 -7.43
C VAL A 27 6.19 14.67 -7.47
N ALA A 28 5.62 14.21 -6.37
CA ALA A 28 5.03 12.89 -6.26
C ALA A 28 3.50 12.97 -6.26
N LEU A 29 2.86 12.10 -7.04
CA LEU A 29 1.41 11.88 -7.01
C LEU A 29 1.14 10.50 -6.42
N ILE A 30 0.36 10.45 -5.33
CA ILE A 30 0.03 9.22 -4.59
C ILE A 30 -1.46 8.96 -4.69
N THR A 31 -1.86 7.85 -5.29
CA THR A 31 -3.22 7.31 -5.15
C THR A 31 -3.30 6.50 -3.85
N GLY A 32 -4.45 6.49 -3.19
CA GLY A 32 -4.58 5.80 -1.91
C GLY A 32 -3.81 6.45 -0.75
N ILE A 33 -3.57 7.75 -0.81
CA ILE A 33 -2.79 8.50 0.19
C ILE A 33 -3.36 8.39 1.61
N THR A 34 -4.65 8.16 1.75
CA THR A 34 -5.34 8.02 3.05
C THR A 34 -5.20 6.62 3.67
N GLY A 35 -4.61 5.68 2.95
CA GLY A 35 -4.32 4.33 3.44
C GLY A 35 -3.10 4.27 4.35
N GLN A 36 -2.81 3.07 4.87
CA GLN A 36 -1.62 2.83 5.68
C GLN A 36 -0.35 3.25 4.94
N ASP A 37 -0.10 2.64 3.79
CA ASP A 37 1.14 2.86 3.01
C ASP A 37 1.19 4.28 2.45
N GLY A 38 0.07 4.78 1.95
CA GLY A 38 -0.01 6.13 1.41
C GLY A 38 0.33 7.20 2.45
N SER A 39 -0.11 7.04 3.69
CA SER A 39 0.19 7.97 4.77
C SER A 39 1.68 7.95 5.19
N TYR A 40 2.28 6.77 5.30
CA TYR A 40 3.72 6.65 5.58
C TYR A 40 4.57 7.14 4.40
N LEU A 41 4.17 6.85 3.17
CA LEU A 41 4.89 7.32 1.98
C LEU A 41 4.83 8.85 1.87
N ALA A 42 3.68 9.45 2.15
CA ALA A 42 3.54 10.91 2.16
C ALA A 42 4.50 11.57 3.18
N GLU A 43 4.55 11.05 4.41
CA GLU A 43 5.52 11.50 5.42
C GLU A 43 6.95 11.39 4.92
N PHE A 44 7.31 10.21 4.44
CA PHE A 44 8.66 9.90 3.97
C PHE A 44 9.11 10.81 2.82
N LEU A 45 8.22 11.07 1.86
CA LEU A 45 8.54 11.94 0.72
C LEU A 45 8.60 13.43 1.12
N LEU A 46 7.73 13.88 2.03
CA LEU A 46 7.79 15.24 2.56
C LEU A 46 9.10 15.49 3.32
N GLU A 47 9.56 14.53 4.12
CA GLU A 47 10.86 14.60 4.81
C GLU A 47 12.04 14.68 3.82
N LYS A 48 11.88 14.12 2.62
CA LYS A 48 12.87 14.20 1.52
C LYS A 48 12.75 15.48 0.68
N GLY A 49 11.85 16.38 1.03
CA GLY A 49 11.66 17.64 0.31
C GLY A 49 10.83 17.56 -0.97
N TYR A 50 10.06 16.47 -1.17
CA TYR A 50 9.12 16.38 -2.29
C TYR A 50 7.93 17.32 -2.09
N GLU A 51 7.40 17.84 -3.20
CA GLU A 51 6.01 18.27 -3.26
C GLU A 51 5.13 17.03 -3.44
N VAL A 52 4.20 16.80 -2.50
CA VAL A 52 3.36 15.61 -2.48
C VAL A 52 1.93 15.96 -2.84
N HIS A 53 1.40 15.31 -3.85
CA HIS A 53 -0.01 15.39 -4.23
C HIS A 53 -0.68 14.04 -3.94
N GLY A 54 -1.84 14.08 -3.30
CA GLY A 54 -2.61 12.89 -3.00
C GLY A 54 -3.97 12.89 -3.70
N ILE A 55 -4.39 11.74 -4.21
CA ILE A 55 -5.74 11.53 -4.71
C ILE A 55 -6.59 10.96 -3.58
N VAL A 56 -7.68 11.63 -3.25
CA VAL A 56 -8.65 11.26 -2.22
C VAL A 56 -10.02 11.07 -2.86
N ARG A 57 -10.65 9.92 -2.60
CA ARG A 57 -12.04 9.71 -3.01
C ARG A 57 -12.98 10.57 -2.19
N ARG A 58 -13.95 11.17 -2.85
CA ARG A 58 -15.04 11.83 -2.13
C ARG A 58 -15.92 10.78 -1.46
N SER A 59 -16.05 10.87 -0.15
CA SER A 59 -16.85 9.95 0.66
C SER A 59 -17.73 10.74 1.62
N SER A 60 -18.87 10.19 2.00
CA SER A 60 -19.75 10.73 3.02
C SER A 60 -19.16 10.60 4.44
N SER A 61 -18.17 9.75 4.62
CA SER A 61 -17.40 9.60 5.86
C SER A 61 -15.98 10.13 5.68
N PHE A 62 -15.44 10.78 6.72
CA PHE A 62 -14.06 11.23 6.71
C PHE A 62 -13.12 10.03 6.77
N ASN A 63 -12.18 9.96 5.82
CA ASN A 63 -11.18 8.89 5.72
C ASN A 63 -9.73 9.43 5.79
N THR A 64 -9.55 10.67 6.22
CA THR A 64 -8.26 11.39 6.22
C THR A 64 -7.47 11.29 7.53
N GLY A 65 -7.97 10.54 8.52
CA GLY A 65 -7.37 10.49 9.86
C GLY A 65 -5.89 10.13 9.91
N ARG A 66 -5.41 9.31 8.94
CA ARG A 66 -3.99 8.92 8.89
C ARG A 66 -3.06 10.00 8.34
N ILE A 67 -3.59 11.02 7.70
CA ILE A 67 -2.81 12.12 7.08
C ILE A 67 -3.13 13.50 7.66
N GLU A 68 -4.10 13.60 8.57
CA GLU A 68 -4.51 14.89 9.15
C GLU A 68 -3.36 15.65 9.81
N HIS A 69 -2.44 14.96 10.44
CA HIS A 69 -1.26 15.55 11.06
C HIS A 69 -0.32 16.22 10.05
N LEU A 70 -0.38 15.85 8.77
CA LEU A 70 0.43 16.42 7.69
C LEU A 70 -0.11 17.77 7.20
N TYR A 71 -1.40 18.05 7.39
CA TYR A 71 -2.04 19.30 6.94
C TYR A 71 -2.85 20.03 8.02
N LYS A 72 -2.80 19.59 9.27
CA LYS A 72 -3.36 20.33 10.43
C LYS A 72 -2.65 21.66 10.69
N ASN A 73 -1.42 21.80 10.21
CA ASN A 73 -0.79 23.11 10.13
C ASN A 73 -1.40 23.86 8.93
N PRO A 74 -2.15 24.98 9.12
CA PRO A 74 -2.73 25.75 8.02
C PRO A 74 -1.71 26.15 6.96
N GLN A 75 -0.47 26.41 7.35
CA GLN A 75 0.64 26.73 6.44
C GLN A 75 1.04 25.51 5.60
N ALA A 76 1.05 24.31 6.17
CA ALA A 76 1.37 23.08 5.43
C ALA A 76 0.28 22.72 4.40
N HIS A 77 -0.97 23.16 4.59
CA HIS A 77 -2.06 22.88 3.66
C HIS A 77 -2.22 23.93 2.56
N ILE A 78 -1.97 25.21 2.86
CA ILE A 78 -2.18 26.33 1.94
C ILE A 78 -0.87 26.70 1.23
N GLU A 79 0.25 26.69 1.94
CA GLU A 79 1.59 27.07 1.46
C GLU A 79 2.58 25.90 1.51
N GLY A 80 2.13 24.74 2.00
CA GLY A 80 2.97 23.58 2.23
C GLY A 80 3.16 22.71 0.99
N ASN A 81 4.05 21.71 1.14
CA ASN A 81 4.43 20.77 0.09
C ASN A 81 3.43 19.62 -0.09
N MET A 82 2.26 19.64 0.57
CA MET A 82 1.23 18.60 0.44
C MET A 82 -0.09 19.20 -0.05
N LYS A 83 -0.62 18.62 -1.14
CA LYS A 83 -1.88 19.02 -1.77
C LYS A 83 -2.77 17.80 -2.02
N LEU A 84 -4.07 17.94 -1.82
CA LEU A 84 -5.05 16.87 -2.02
C LEU A 84 -5.98 17.22 -3.18
N HIS A 85 -6.26 16.19 -4.01
CA HIS A 85 -7.16 16.27 -5.15
C HIS A 85 -8.28 15.23 -4.98
N TYR A 86 -9.52 15.63 -5.24
CA TYR A 86 -10.60 14.66 -5.34
C TYR A 86 -10.52 13.91 -6.66
N GLY A 87 -10.49 12.59 -6.59
CA GLY A 87 -10.44 11.72 -7.76
C GLY A 87 -10.74 10.28 -7.43
N ASP A 88 -10.97 9.48 -8.45
CA ASP A 88 -11.24 8.05 -8.35
C ASP A 88 -10.56 7.29 -9.49
N LEU A 89 -10.00 6.11 -9.21
CA LEU A 89 -9.40 5.24 -10.23
C LEU A 89 -10.41 4.70 -11.24
N THR A 90 -11.69 4.84 -10.96
CA THR A 90 -12.79 4.51 -11.89
C THR A 90 -13.14 5.63 -12.87
N ASP A 91 -12.54 6.82 -12.73
CA ASP A 91 -12.83 8.01 -13.54
C ASP A 91 -11.59 8.46 -14.34
N SER A 92 -11.51 8.04 -15.60
CA SER A 92 -10.40 8.37 -16.51
C SER A 92 -10.24 9.88 -16.73
N THR A 93 -11.33 10.62 -16.89
CA THR A 93 -11.30 12.07 -17.15
C THR A 93 -10.71 12.83 -15.96
N CYS A 94 -11.10 12.44 -14.76
CA CYS A 94 -10.55 13.01 -13.53
C CYS A 94 -9.04 12.77 -13.42
N LEU A 95 -8.57 11.55 -13.70
CA LEU A 95 -7.16 11.20 -13.64
C LEU A 95 -6.31 11.99 -14.65
N VAL A 96 -6.78 12.12 -15.90
CA VAL A 96 -6.13 12.96 -16.93
C VAL A 96 -6.02 14.40 -16.47
N LYS A 97 -7.09 14.96 -15.92
CA LYS A 97 -7.11 16.35 -15.41
C LYS A 97 -6.08 16.55 -14.29
N ILE A 98 -6.06 15.66 -13.30
CA ILE A 98 -5.13 15.75 -12.16
C ILE A 98 -3.67 15.62 -12.64
N ILE A 99 -3.36 14.63 -13.48
CA ILE A 99 -1.99 14.41 -13.99
C ILE A 99 -1.53 15.60 -14.83
N ASN A 100 -2.40 16.16 -15.66
CA ASN A 100 -2.06 17.31 -16.49
C ASN A 100 -1.85 18.59 -15.65
N GLU A 101 -2.57 18.76 -14.56
CA GLU A 101 -2.41 19.88 -13.63
C GLU A 101 -1.13 19.75 -12.79
N VAL A 102 -0.92 18.58 -12.21
CA VAL A 102 0.20 18.31 -11.28
C VAL A 102 1.52 18.16 -12.01
N LYS A 103 1.54 17.53 -13.17
CA LYS A 103 2.76 17.16 -13.93
C LYS A 103 3.78 16.48 -13.02
N PRO A 104 3.44 15.35 -12.38
CA PRO A 104 4.31 14.69 -11.43
C PRO A 104 5.59 14.15 -12.10
N THR A 105 6.66 14.06 -11.32
CA THR A 105 7.88 13.35 -11.72
C THR A 105 7.85 11.88 -11.32
N GLU A 106 7.09 11.57 -10.27
CA GLU A 106 6.88 10.21 -9.76
C GLU A 106 5.41 10.00 -9.45
N ILE A 107 4.88 8.83 -9.82
CA ILE A 107 3.51 8.40 -9.46
C ILE A 107 3.58 7.09 -8.70
N TYR A 108 2.94 7.06 -7.53
CA TYR A 108 2.81 5.88 -6.68
C TYR A 108 1.35 5.43 -6.66
N ASN A 109 1.05 4.33 -7.34
CA ASN A 109 -0.31 3.78 -7.39
C ASN A 109 -0.53 2.79 -6.24
N LEU A 110 -1.05 3.29 -5.12
CA LEU A 110 -1.37 2.52 -3.92
C LEU A 110 -2.87 2.35 -3.72
N GLY A 111 -3.70 3.09 -4.45
CA GLY A 111 -5.16 3.02 -4.36
C GLY A 111 -5.69 1.68 -4.84
N ALA A 112 -6.46 1.00 -4.00
CA ALA A 112 -7.04 -0.30 -4.31
C ALA A 112 -8.22 -0.64 -3.38
N GLN A 113 -9.08 -1.58 -3.82
CA GLN A 113 -9.86 -2.40 -2.92
C GLN A 113 -8.91 -3.52 -2.43
N SER A 114 -8.32 -3.37 -1.25
CA SER A 114 -7.18 -4.20 -0.81
C SER A 114 -7.54 -5.37 0.10
N HIS A 115 -8.82 -5.52 0.45
CA HIS A 115 -9.26 -6.60 1.35
C HIS A 115 -9.62 -7.86 0.56
N VAL A 116 -8.78 -8.90 0.67
CA VAL A 116 -8.91 -10.14 -0.14
C VAL A 116 -10.26 -10.81 0.06
N LYS A 117 -10.73 -10.98 1.30
CA LYS A 117 -12.04 -11.61 1.57
C LYS A 117 -13.19 -10.84 0.92
N ILE A 118 -13.20 -9.52 0.99
CA ILE A 118 -14.22 -8.66 0.38
C ILE A 118 -14.22 -8.76 -1.13
N SER A 119 -13.08 -9.07 -1.76
CA SER A 119 -13.01 -9.22 -3.22
C SER A 119 -13.89 -10.36 -3.76
N PHE A 120 -14.22 -11.35 -2.94
CA PHE A 120 -15.16 -12.41 -3.34
C PHE A 120 -16.60 -11.92 -3.42
N ASP A 121 -16.96 -10.92 -2.61
CA ASP A 121 -18.30 -10.31 -2.62
C ASP A 121 -18.39 -9.16 -3.64
N LEU A 122 -17.28 -8.50 -3.93
CA LEU A 122 -17.16 -7.33 -4.80
C LEU A 122 -16.13 -7.56 -5.93
N ALA A 123 -16.22 -8.67 -6.63
CA ALA A 123 -15.22 -9.08 -7.62
C ALA A 123 -15.11 -8.09 -8.80
N GLU A 124 -16.23 -7.64 -9.34
CA GLU A 124 -16.28 -6.68 -10.45
C GLU A 124 -15.71 -5.31 -10.04
N TYR A 125 -16.14 -4.79 -8.90
CA TYR A 125 -15.61 -3.54 -8.36
C TYR A 125 -14.10 -3.62 -8.12
N THR A 126 -13.62 -4.73 -7.56
CA THR A 126 -12.19 -4.98 -7.33
C THR A 126 -11.42 -5.02 -8.65
N ALA A 127 -11.95 -5.69 -9.68
CA ALA A 127 -11.35 -5.72 -11.01
C ALA A 127 -11.29 -4.32 -11.65
N ASP A 128 -12.35 -3.54 -11.53
CA ASP A 128 -12.43 -2.19 -12.07
C ASP A 128 -11.43 -1.22 -11.41
N VAL A 129 -11.36 -1.23 -10.10
CA VAL A 129 -10.45 -0.35 -9.35
C VAL A 129 -9.00 -0.80 -9.47
N ASP A 130 -8.72 -2.06 -9.15
CA ASP A 130 -7.35 -2.57 -8.98
C ASP A 130 -6.69 -2.91 -10.32
N GLY A 131 -7.46 -3.47 -11.26
CA GLY A 131 -6.99 -3.84 -12.58
C GLY A 131 -7.10 -2.69 -13.58
N VAL A 132 -8.31 -2.35 -13.97
CA VAL A 132 -8.59 -1.33 -14.98
C VAL A 132 -8.19 0.06 -14.51
N GLY A 133 -8.32 0.34 -13.21
CA GLY A 133 -7.87 1.61 -12.61
C GLY A 133 -6.36 1.86 -12.80
N THR A 134 -5.55 0.81 -12.73
CA THR A 134 -4.11 0.91 -13.05
C THR A 134 -3.91 1.26 -14.53
N LEU A 135 -4.63 0.62 -15.45
CA LEU A 135 -4.61 0.97 -16.87
C LEU A 135 -5.02 2.42 -17.11
N ARG A 136 -6.05 2.92 -16.42
CA ARG A 136 -6.50 4.32 -16.54
C ARG A 136 -5.40 5.31 -16.20
N LEU A 137 -4.64 5.05 -15.13
CA LEU A 137 -3.48 5.89 -14.76
C LEU A 137 -2.38 5.86 -15.81
N LEU A 138 -2.00 4.69 -16.28
CA LEU A 138 -0.97 4.52 -17.31
C LEU A 138 -1.38 5.22 -18.61
N ASP A 139 -2.63 5.06 -19.01
CA ASP A 139 -3.16 5.71 -20.21
C ASP A 139 -3.28 7.23 -20.03
N ALA A 140 -3.60 7.72 -18.85
CA ALA A 140 -3.57 9.13 -18.51
C ALA A 140 -2.15 9.74 -18.62
N ILE A 141 -1.10 9.03 -18.16
CA ILE A 141 0.30 9.43 -18.34
C ILE A 141 0.61 9.59 -19.82
N LYS A 142 0.22 8.62 -20.64
CA LYS A 142 0.41 8.63 -22.09
C LYS A 142 -0.36 9.78 -22.74
N THR A 143 -1.62 9.97 -22.39
CA THR A 143 -2.49 11.03 -22.90
C THR A 143 -1.94 12.41 -22.58
N CYS A 144 -1.37 12.61 -21.40
CA CYS A 144 -0.72 13.87 -20.99
C CYS A 144 0.68 14.07 -21.57
N GLY A 145 1.19 13.13 -22.38
CA GLY A 145 2.53 13.24 -23.00
C GLY A 145 3.70 13.09 -22.02
N LEU A 146 3.50 12.43 -20.89
CA LEU A 146 4.49 12.33 -19.82
C LEU A 146 5.26 11.01 -19.77
N ILE A 147 5.15 10.17 -20.79
CA ILE A 147 5.81 8.85 -20.84
C ILE A 147 7.32 8.92 -20.55
N ASN A 148 8.01 9.92 -21.08
CA ASN A 148 9.46 10.03 -20.97
C ASN A 148 9.92 10.80 -19.72
N SER A 149 9.02 11.36 -18.93
CA SER A 149 9.35 12.25 -17.81
C SER A 149 8.85 11.76 -16.46
N VAL A 150 7.95 10.77 -16.42
CA VAL A 150 7.36 10.22 -15.21
C VAL A 150 7.95 8.85 -14.90
N LYS A 151 8.23 8.59 -13.63
CA LYS A 151 8.49 7.26 -13.10
C LYS A 151 7.25 6.75 -12.35
N PHE A 152 6.82 5.54 -12.66
CA PHE A 152 5.59 4.95 -12.15
C PHE A 152 5.86 3.72 -11.28
N TYR A 153 5.36 3.75 -10.05
CA TYR A 153 5.39 2.62 -9.13
C TYR A 153 3.99 2.01 -9.00
N GLN A 154 3.89 0.70 -9.21
CA GLN A 154 2.69 -0.10 -8.97
C GLN A 154 2.83 -0.91 -7.69
N ALA A 155 1.90 -0.71 -6.75
CA ALA A 155 1.76 -1.58 -5.60
C ALA A 155 1.17 -2.93 -6.05
N SER A 156 2.04 -3.88 -6.29
CA SER A 156 1.70 -5.27 -6.54
C SER A 156 1.65 -6.04 -5.21
N THR A 157 1.47 -7.35 -5.24
CA THR A 157 1.13 -8.12 -4.05
C THR A 157 1.67 -9.54 -4.10
N SER A 158 2.03 -10.10 -2.96
CA SER A 158 2.35 -11.53 -2.81
C SER A 158 1.16 -12.46 -3.13
N GLU A 159 -0.07 -11.93 -3.12
CA GLU A 159 -1.28 -12.68 -3.52
C GLU A 159 -1.27 -13.11 -5.01
N LEU A 160 -0.36 -12.52 -5.84
CA LEU A 160 -0.11 -13.02 -7.19
C LEU A 160 0.39 -14.47 -7.18
N PHE A 161 1.19 -14.86 -6.18
CA PHE A 161 1.71 -16.21 -6.05
C PHE A 161 0.63 -17.21 -5.69
N GLY A 162 -0.32 -16.85 -4.84
CA GLY A 162 -1.53 -17.58 -4.51
C GLY A 162 -1.29 -19.03 -4.12
N LYS A 163 -1.60 -19.97 -5.03
CA LYS A 163 -1.20 -21.37 -4.90
C LYS A 163 0.28 -21.49 -5.23
N VAL A 164 1.12 -21.38 -4.21
CA VAL A 164 2.57 -21.24 -4.37
C VAL A 164 3.18 -22.39 -5.15
N GLN A 165 4.03 -22.08 -6.13
CA GLN A 165 4.69 -23.03 -7.00
C GLN A 165 6.12 -23.34 -6.53
N GLU A 166 6.71 -22.49 -5.72
CA GLU A 166 8.02 -22.69 -5.07
C GLU A 166 8.09 -21.89 -3.76
N ILE A 167 8.99 -22.27 -2.88
CA ILE A 167 9.23 -21.64 -1.58
C ILE A 167 10.73 -21.44 -1.40
N PRO A 168 11.21 -20.24 -1.05
CA PRO A 168 10.47 -18.97 -0.99
C PRO A 168 10.10 -18.45 -2.39
N GLN A 169 9.15 -17.49 -2.46
CA GLN A 169 8.75 -16.85 -3.70
C GLN A 169 9.70 -15.71 -4.04
N LYS A 170 10.08 -15.63 -5.31
CA LYS A 170 10.95 -14.59 -5.89
C LYS A 170 10.36 -14.04 -7.19
N GLU A 171 11.04 -13.10 -7.82
CA GLU A 171 10.54 -12.39 -9.00
C GLU A 171 10.26 -13.32 -10.20
N THR A 172 10.93 -14.46 -10.27
CA THR A 172 10.75 -15.46 -11.34
C THR A 172 9.75 -16.58 -11.01
N THR A 173 9.22 -16.59 -9.79
CA THR A 173 8.24 -17.62 -9.37
C THR A 173 6.95 -17.47 -10.16
N PRO A 174 6.40 -18.54 -10.76
CA PRO A 174 5.14 -18.48 -11.47
C PRO A 174 3.98 -18.00 -10.59
N PHE A 175 3.12 -17.18 -11.15
CA PHE A 175 1.92 -16.69 -10.48
C PHE A 175 0.76 -17.67 -10.60
N TYR A 176 -0.03 -17.79 -9.53
CA TYR A 176 -1.26 -18.58 -9.50
C TYR A 176 -2.26 -17.95 -8.53
N PRO A 177 -2.92 -16.81 -8.90
CA PRO A 177 -3.79 -16.08 -7.99
C PRO A 177 -4.97 -16.94 -7.50
N ARG A 178 -5.38 -16.73 -6.24
CA ARG A 178 -6.43 -17.51 -5.57
C ARG A 178 -7.58 -16.63 -5.07
N SER A 179 -7.73 -15.43 -5.65
CA SER A 179 -8.82 -14.52 -5.30
C SER A 179 -9.11 -13.56 -6.46
N PRO A 180 -10.32 -12.95 -6.51
CA PRO A 180 -10.58 -11.85 -7.44
C PRO A 180 -9.60 -10.69 -7.27
N TYR A 181 -9.20 -10.38 -6.03
CA TYR A 181 -8.14 -9.41 -5.74
C TYR A 181 -6.82 -9.78 -6.40
N GLY A 182 -6.33 -11.00 -6.20
CA GLY A 182 -5.11 -11.49 -6.82
C GLY A 182 -5.15 -11.45 -8.34
N ALA A 183 -6.29 -11.84 -8.94
CA ALA A 183 -6.49 -11.79 -10.39
C ALA A 183 -6.48 -10.35 -10.94
N ALA A 184 -7.12 -9.41 -10.25
CA ALA A 184 -7.12 -7.99 -10.63
C ALA A 184 -5.71 -7.38 -10.52
N LYS A 185 -4.98 -7.70 -9.46
CA LYS A 185 -3.58 -7.27 -9.29
C LYS A 185 -2.64 -7.92 -10.29
N LEU A 186 -2.93 -9.13 -10.75
CA LEU A 186 -2.17 -9.79 -11.82
C LEU A 186 -2.34 -9.06 -13.15
N TYR A 187 -3.57 -8.66 -13.50
CA TYR A 187 -3.79 -7.78 -14.65
C TYR A 187 -2.98 -6.50 -14.52
N ALA A 188 -3.05 -5.82 -13.37
CA ALA A 188 -2.30 -4.59 -13.11
C ALA A 188 -0.78 -4.80 -13.26
N TYR A 189 -0.26 -5.90 -12.74
CA TYR A 189 1.16 -6.26 -12.89
C TYR A 189 1.58 -6.32 -14.37
N TRP A 190 0.83 -7.07 -15.16
CA TRP A 190 1.19 -7.28 -16.57
C TRP A 190 0.96 -6.06 -17.45
N ILE A 191 -0.04 -5.23 -17.16
CA ILE A 191 -0.22 -3.99 -17.92
C ILE A 191 0.90 -2.98 -17.62
N VAL A 192 1.44 -2.96 -16.41
CA VAL A 192 2.64 -2.17 -16.06
C VAL A 192 3.85 -2.67 -16.85
N VAL A 193 4.10 -3.97 -16.89
CA VAL A 193 5.17 -4.56 -17.70
C VAL A 193 4.98 -4.21 -19.18
N ASN A 194 3.76 -4.31 -19.69
CA ASN A 194 3.45 -3.98 -21.09
C ASN A 194 3.75 -2.51 -21.42
N PHE A 195 3.38 -1.57 -20.57
CA PHE A 195 3.70 -0.15 -20.78
C PHE A 195 5.20 0.14 -20.72
N ARG A 196 5.93 -0.55 -19.83
CA ARG A 196 7.39 -0.48 -19.78
C ARG A 196 8.01 -0.95 -21.09
N GLU A 197 7.60 -2.10 -21.63
CA GLU A 197 8.18 -2.70 -22.83
C GLU A 197 7.71 -2.02 -24.12
N ALA A 198 6.44 -1.69 -24.24
CA ALA A 198 5.85 -1.14 -25.46
C ALA A 198 6.11 0.37 -25.63
N TYR A 199 6.13 1.14 -24.56
CA TYR A 199 6.22 2.60 -24.59
C TYR A 199 7.49 3.15 -23.93
N ASN A 200 8.35 2.29 -23.42
CA ASN A 200 9.56 2.68 -22.68
C ASN A 200 9.27 3.58 -21.46
N LEU A 201 8.10 3.41 -20.83
CA LEU A 201 7.79 4.08 -19.59
C LEU A 201 8.65 3.49 -18.46
N PHE A 202 9.24 4.35 -17.64
CA PHE A 202 9.85 3.87 -16.39
C PHE A 202 8.75 3.44 -15.43
N ALA A 203 8.36 2.17 -15.50
CA ALA A 203 7.28 1.60 -14.70
C ALA A 203 7.74 0.31 -14.04
N VAL A 204 7.50 0.20 -12.73
CA VAL A 204 7.98 -0.89 -11.88
C VAL A 204 6.85 -1.47 -11.05
N ASN A 205 6.94 -2.77 -10.75
CA ASN A 205 6.08 -3.45 -9.81
C ASN A 205 6.84 -3.78 -8.52
N GLY A 206 6.34 -3.33 -7.38
CA GLY A 206 6.74 -3.83 -6.08
C GLY A 206 5.86 -5.01 -5.68
N ILE A 207 6.39 -6.22 -5.67
CA ILE A 207 5.66 -7.41 -5.22
C ILE A 207 5.79 -7.48 -3.71
N LEU A 208 4.86 -6.79 -3.03
CA LEU A 208 4.91 -6.62 -1.60
C LEU A 208 4.28 -7.80 -0.86
N PHE A 209 5.03 -8.36 0.06
CA PHE A 209 4.47 -9.26 1.06
C PHE A 209 3.74 -8.48 2.14
N ASN A 210 3.04 -9.17 3.02
CA ASN A 210 2.21 -8.52 4.03
C ASN A 210 3.03 -7.53 4.88
N HIS A 211 2.53 -6.33 5.03
CA HIS A 211 3.18 -5.30 5.84
C HIS A 211 2.14 -4.57 6.68
N GLU A 212 2.48 -4.42 7.92
CA GLU A 212 1.56 -4.06 8.98
C GLU A 212 2.09 -2.84 9.76
N SER A 213 1.21 -2.25 10.54
CA SER A 213 1.56 -1.16 11.45
C SER A 213 0.36 -0.79 12.32
N PRO A 214 0.49 0.14 13.26
CA PRO A 214 -0.66 0.74 13.95
C PRO A 214 -1.68 1.42 13.02
N ARG A 215 -1.30 1.74 11.78
CA ARG A 215 -2.21 2.34 10.76
C ARG A 215 -2.91 1.31 9.88
N ARG A 216 -2.70 0.02 10.11
CA ARG A 216 -3.39 -1.04 9.36
C ARG A 216 -4.90 -0.91 9.53
N GLY A 217 -5.67 -1.21 8.50
CA GLY A 217 -7.13 -1.21 8.57
C GLY A 217 -7.65 -2.19 9.64
N ALA A 218 -8.66 -1.79 10.39
CA ALA A 218 -9.19 -2.56 11.53
C ALA A 218 -9.78 -3.92 11.17
N ASN A 219 -10.16 -4.12 9.90
CA ASN A 219 -10.72 -5.36 9.37
C ASN A 219 -9.65 -6.38 8.92
N PHE A 220 -8.38 -6.02 8.90
CA PHE A 220 -7.29 -6.96 8.63
C PHE A 220 -6.93 -7.77 9.88
N VAL A 221 -6.55 -9.04 9.67
CA VAL A 221 -6.39 -10.02 10.74
C VAL A 221 -5.43 -9.55 11.85
N THR A 222 -4.29 -9.00 11.49
CA THR A 222 -3.28 -8.52 12.45
C THR A 222 -3.81 -7.38 13.32
N ARG A 223 -4.44 -6.37 12.69
CA ARG A 223 -5.02 -5.24 13.41
C ARG A 223 -6.26 -5.66 14.22
N LYS A 224 -7.04 -6.60 13.72
CA LYS A 224 -8.14 -7.21 14.49
C LYS A 224 -7.61 -7.85 15.76
N ILE A 225 -6.50 -8.58 15.69
CA ILE A 225 -5.86 -9.21 16.85
C ILE A 225 -5.38 -8.14 17.84
N SER A 226 -4.55 -7.19 17.40
CA SER A 226 -3.98 -6.17 18.29
C SER A 226 -5.04 -5.32 19.00
N ARG A 227 -6.10 -4.93 18.29
CA ARG A 227 -7.24 -4.19 18.86
C ARG A 227 -8.04 -5.04 19.86
N SER A 228 -8.29 -6.30 19.53
CA SER A 228 -9.05 -7.20 20.44
C SER A 228 -8.26 -7.49 21.71
N VAL A 229 -6.95 -7.74 21.58
CA VAL A 229 -6.04 -7.95 22.72
C VAL A 229 -5.98 -6.71 23.60
N ALA A 230 -5.90 -5.52 23.01
CA ALA A 230 -5.94 -4.25 23.72
C ALA A 230 -7.26 -4.08 24.51
N LYS A 231 -8.40 -4.35 23.89
CA LYS A 231 -9.70 -4.30 24.56
C LYS A 231 -9.83 -5.32 25.70
N ILE A 232 -9.29 -6.52 25.53
CA ILE A 232 -9.27 -7.56 26.58
C ILE A 232 -8.39 -7.10 27.74
N HIS A 233 -7.24 -6.51 27.46
CA HIS A 233 -6.34 -5.94 28.47
C HIS A 233 -7.03 -4.87 29.34
N LEU A 234 -7.85 -4.04 28.71
CA LEU A 234 -8.59 -2.95 29.35
C LEU A 234 -9.95 -3.40 29.96
N GLY A 235 -10.29 -4.68 29.87
CA GLY A 235 -11.57 -5.18 30.38
C GLY A 235 -12.80 -4.78 29.54
N GLN A 236 -12.61 -4.36 28.30
CA GLN A 236 -13.66 -3.89 27.38
C GLN A 236 -14.21 -5.01 26.48
N LEU A 237 -13.53 -6.15 26.43
CA LEU A 237 -13.87 -7.29 25.60
C LEU A 237 -13.46 -8.59 26.32
N ASP A 238 -14.26 -9.63 26.23
CA ASP A 238 -13.92 -10.93 26.82
C ASP A 238 -13.27 -11.88 25.81
N CYS A 239 -13.78 -11.92 24.57
CA CYS A 239 -13.38 -12.89 23.55
C CYS A 239 -13.56 -12.33 22.14
N PHE A 240 -12.77 -12.84 21.20
CA PHE A 240 -12.94 -12.54 19.77
C PHE A 240 -12.72 -13.79 18.91
N SER A 241 -13.24 -13.77 17.69
CA SER A 241 -13.16 -14.90 16.76
C SER A 241 -12.24 -14.61 15.58
N LEU A 242 -11.50 -15.65 15.17
CA LEU A 242 -10.63 -15.65 13.99
C LEU A 242 -11.03 -16.75 13.01
N GLY A 243 -10.43 -16.76 11.82
CA GLY A 243 -10.55 -17.84 10.85
C GLY A 243 -9.40 -18.85 11.00
N ASN A 244 -8.67 -19.08 9.90
CA ASN A 244 -7.56 -20.02 9.85
C ASN A 244 -6.37 -19.54 10.70
N LEU A 245 -6.14 -20.18 11.83
CA LEU A 245 -5.04 -19.87 12.75
C LEU A 245 -3.66 -20.32 12.22
N ASP A 246 -3.64 -21.28 11.32
CA ASP A 246 -2.40 -21.92 10.83
C ASP A 246 -1.88 -21.29 9.53
N ALA A 247 -2.62 -20.37 8.94
CA ALA A 247 -2.14 -19.60 7.79
C ALA A 247 -0.84 -18.88 8.15
N LYS A 248 0.17 -19.02 7.28
CA LYS A 248 1.52 -18.46 7.48
C LYS A 248 1.77 -17.33 6.52
N ARG A 249 2.30 -16.24 7.05
CA ARG A 249 2.62 -15.02 6.29
C ARG A 249 3.99 -14.51 6.64
N ASP A 250 4.58 -13.84 5.68
CA ASP A 250 5.77 -13.03 5.84
C ASP A 250 5.29 -11.59 6.14
N TRP A 251 5.40 -11.17 7.41
CA TRP A 251 4.95 -9.86 7.85
C TRP A 251 6.12 -8.92 8.12
N GLY A 252 6.12 -7.79 7.45
CA GLY A 252 7.04 -6.69 7.71
C GLY A 252 6.33 -5.44 8.23
N HIS A 253 7.09 -4.38 8.44
CA HIS A 253 6.56 -3.08 8.85
C HIS A 253 6.39 -2.15 7.66
N ALA A 254 5.24 -1.46 7.57
CA ALA A 254 4.90 -0.60 6.44
C ALA A 254 5.92 0.52 6.18
N ARG A 255 6.58 1.07 7.21
CA ARG A 255 7.65 2.08 7.05
C ARG A 255 8.83 1.55 6.25
N ASP A 256 9.23 0.30 6.47
CA ASP A 256 10.32 -0.30 5.70
C ASP A 256 9.93 -0.49 4.23
N TYR A 257 8.67 -0.81 3.97
CA TYR A 257 8.15 -1.08 2.62
C TYR A 257 7.99 0.21 1.79
N VAL A 258 7.58 1.32 2.40
CA VAL A 258 7.51 2.60 1.65
C VAL A 258 8.89 3.11 1.25
N GLU A 259 9.92 2.85 2.05
CA GLU A 259 11.30 3.12 1.65
C GLU A 259 11.69 2.32 0.39
N ALA A 260 11.32 1.03 0.34
CA ALA A 260 11.54 0.20 -0.84
C ALA A 260 10.83 0.75 -2.10
N MET A 261 9.57 1.20 -1.96
CA MET A 261 8.82 1.82 -3.05
C MET A 261 9.57 3.00 -3.66
N TRP A 262 10.09 3.87 -2.81
CA TRP A 262 10.87 5.03 -3.25
C TRP A 262 12.19 4.60 -3.91
N LEU A 263 12.94 3.68 -3.30
CA LEU A 263 14.21 3.18 -3.84
C LEU A 263 14.06 2.59 -5.24
N MET A 264 12.96 1.89 -5.51
CA MET A 264 12.69 1.29 -6.81
C MET A 264 12.54 2.33 -7.94
N LEU A 265 12.16 3.57 -7.62
CA LEU A 265 12.10 4.67 -8.59
C LEU A 265 13.41 5.46 -8.69
N GLN A 266 14.40 5.18 -7.84
CA GLN A 266 15.70 5.88 -7.87
C GLN A 266 16.78 5.12 -8.68
N THR A 267 16.47 3.93 -9.18
CA THR A 267 17.37 3.14 -10.02
C THR A 267 17.42 3.70 -11.44
N ASP A 268 18.50 3.35 -12.18
CA ASP A 268 18.67 3.78 -13.56
C ASP A 268 17.72 3.05 -14.53
N GLU A 269 17.47 1.78 -14.26
CA GLU A 269 16.62 0.91 -15.09
C GLU A 269 15.38 0.43 -14.32
N PRO A 270 14.20 0.38 -14.96
CA PRO A 270 12.99 -0.10 -14.32
C PRO A 270 13.00 -1.62 -14.16
N GLU A 271 12.91 -2.09 -12.93
CA GLU A 271 12.82 -3.53 -12.63
C GLU A 271 11.74 -3.79 -11.57
N ASP A 272 11.24 -5.04 -11.55
CA ASP A 272 10.30 -5.50 -10.54
C ASP A 272 11.05 -6.16 -9.37
N PHE A 273 10.56 -5.97 -8.14
CA PHE A 273 11.20 -6.46 -6.92
C PHE A 273 10.21 -7.11 -5.97
N VAL A 274 10.60 -8.26 -5.42
CA VAL A 274 9.96 -8.82 -4.23
C VAL A 274 10.47 -8.07 -3.00
N ILE A 275 9.54 -7.58 -2.20
CA ILE A 275 9.81 -6.91 -0.92
C ILE A 275 9.17 -7.75 0.19
N ALA A 276 10.01 -8.32 1.03
CA ALA A 276 9.64 -9.27 2.06
C ALA A 276 10.68 -9.28 3.19
N THR A 277 10.35 -9.90 4.32
CA THR A 277 11.31 -10.12 5.41
C THR A 277 12.11 -11.41 5.24
N GLY A 278 11.53 -12.41 4.58
CA GLY A 278 12.07 -13.76 4.49
C GLY A 278 11.70 -14.64 5.69
N GLU A 279 11.03 -14.08 6.70
CA GLU A 279 10.57 -14.81 7.89
C GLU A 279 9.07 -15.10 7.80
N VAL A 280 8.66 -16.26 8.30
CA VAL A 280 7.28 -16.74 8.24
C VAL A 280 6.74 -16.96 9.64
N HIS A 281 5.55 -16.43 9.90
CA HIS A 281 4.84 -16.56 11.15
C HIS A 281 3.38 -16.93 10.92
N SER A 282 2.77 -17.71 11.82
CA SER A 282 1.35 -18.05 11.74
C SER A 282 0.48 -16.99 12.41
N VAL A 283 -0.82 -16.98 12.07
CA VAL A 283 -1.81 -16.16 12.77
C VAL A 283 -1.84 -16.52 14.26
N ARG A 284 -1.73 -17.81 14.57
CA ARG A 284 -1.62 -18.34 15.96
C ARG A 284 -0.47 -17.68 16.72
N GLU A 285 0.70 -17.63 16.13
CA GLU A 285 1.90 -17.02 16.72
C GLU A 285 1.70 -15.51 16.97
N PHE A 286 1.06 -14.82 16.05
CA PHE A 286 0.71 -13.40 16.23
C PHE A 286 -0.20 -13.19 17.46
N VAL A 287 -1.20 -14.05 17.64
CA VAL A 287 -2.08 -14.04 18.82
C VAL A 287 -1.29 -14.29 20.10
N GLU A 288 -0.48 -15.35 20.13
CA GLU A 288 0.32 -15.72 21.29
C GLU A 288 1.25 -14.60 21.75
N LYS A 289 1.98 -14.00 20.81
CA LYS A 289 2.90 -12.89 21.09
C LYS A 289 2.17 -11.62 21.54
N SER A 290 1.00 -11.33 20.95
CA SER A 290 0.18 -10.18 21.35
C SER A 290 -0.32 -10.32 22.81
N PHE A 291 -0.80 -11.49 23.20
CA PHE A 291 -1.22 -11.74 24.55
C PHE A 291 -0.03 -11.78 25.54
N LYS A 292 1.08 -12.37 25.13
CA LYS A 292 2.30 -12.38 25.95
C LYS A 292 2.77 -10.96 26.31
N HIS A 293 2.65 -10.04 25.36
CA HIS A 293 3.03 -8.64 25.56
C HIS A 293 2.19 -7.94 26.65
N ILE A 294 0.93 -8.33 26.81
CA ILE A 294 0.06 -7.84 27.92
C ILE A 294 0.07 -8.73 29.17
N GLY A 295 1.03 -9.65 29.27
CA GLY A 295 1.22 -10.50 30.46
C GLY A 295 0.27 -11.69 30.57
N LYS A 296 -0.30 -12.17 29.45
CA LYS A 296 -1.17 -13.34 29.40
C LYS A 296 -0.58 -14.43 28.51
N THR A 297 -0.74 -15.68 28.91
CA THR A 297 -0.33 -16.84 28.13
C THR A 297 -1.54 -17.54 27.54
N ILE A 298 -1.59 -17.69 26.22
CA ILE A 298 -2.65 -18.44 25.56
C ILE A 298 -2.23 -19.90 25.39
N VAL A 299 -3.14 -20.80 25.81
CA VAL A 299 -3.05 -22.24 25.58
C VAL A 299 -4.21 -22.65 24.68
N TRP A 300 -3.92 -23.43 23.67
CA TRP A 300 -4.92 -23.87 22.69
C TRP A 300 -5.51 -25.22 23.09
N GLU A 301 -6.83 -25.31 23.00
CA GLU A 301 -7.62 -26.51 23.30
C GLU A 301 -8.58 -26.80 22.15
N GLY A 302 -8.79 -28.07 21.83
CA GLY A 302 -9.63 -28.47 20.71
C GLY A 302 -8.91 -28.47 19.36
N LYS A 303 -9.66 -28.62 18.27
CA LYS A 303 -9.15 -28.65 16.89
C LYS A 303 -10.16 -28.00 15.93
N ASN A 304 -9.65 -27.44 14.84
CA ASN A 304 -10.45 -26.83 13.78
C ASN A 304 -11.41 -25.75 14.34
N GLU A 305 -12.68 -25.81 13.98
CA GLU A 305 -13.73 -24.87 14.39
C GLU A 305 -14.08 -24.92 15.90
N ASN A 306 -13.70 -26.00 16.58
CA ASN A 306 -13.88 -26.15 18.03
C ASN A 306 -12.63 -25.74 18.82
N GLU A 307 -11.61 -25.24 18.15
CA GLU A 307 -10.39 -24.78 18.80
C GLU A 307 -10.64 -23.46 19.53
N VAL A 308 -10.13 -23.37 20.75
CA VAL A 308 -10.20 -22.15 21.56
C VAL A 308 -8.85 -21.80 22.14
N GLY A 309 -8.59 -20.51 22.25
CA GLY A 309 -7.44 -19.96 22.96
C GLY A 309 -7.84 -19.55 24.37
N ARG A 310 -7.34 -20.26 25.36
CA ARG A 310 -7.61 -20.04 26.78
C ARG A 310 -6.44 -19.36 27.46
N CYS A 311 -6.71 -18.35 28.25
CA CYS A 311 -5.71 -17.74 29.14
C CYS A 311 -5.32 -18.71 30.24
N LYS A 312 -4.06 -19.09 30.33
CA LYS A 312 -3.52 -20.03 31.31
C LYS A 312 -3.71 -19.52 32.74
N GLU A 313 -3.52 -18.23 32.95
CA GLU A 313 -3.56 -17.60 34.27
C GLU A 313 -4.99 -17.45 34.82
N THR A 314 -5.97 -17.20 33.94
CA THR A 314 -7.36 -16.90 34.38
C THR A 314 -8.34 -18.00 34.04
N GLY A 315 -7.98 -18.94 33.17
CA GLY A 315 -8.89 -19.96 32.64
C GLY A 315 -9.95 -19.44 31.66
N LYS A 316 -9.99 -18.14 31.37
CA LYS A 316 -10.97 -17.54 30.44
C LYS A 316 -10.61 -17.83 28.98
N ILE A 317 -11.62 -18.11 28.17
CA ILE A 317 -11.47 -18.20 26.71
C ILE A 317 -11.45 -16.78 26.14
N HIS A 318 -10.38 -16.45 25.39
CA HIS A 318 -10.24 -15.16 24.74
C HIS A 318 -10.29 -15.25 23.22
N VAL A 319 -10.03 -16.42 22.64
CA VAL A 319 -10.02 -16.62 21.19
C VAL A 319 -10.87 -17.82 20.83
N THR A 320 -11.68 -17.68 19.80
CA THR A 320 -12.46 -18.77 19.18
C THR A 320 -12.23 -18.78 17.67
N VAL A 321 -12.57 -19.91 17.03
CA VAL A 321 -12.53 -20.03 15.57
C VAL A 321 -13.96 -19.90 15.03
N ASN A 322 -14.14 -19.16 13.93
CA ASN A 322 -15.42 -19.02 13.27
C ASN A 322 -15.27 -19.13 11.76
N HIS A 323 -16.01 -20.04 11.17
CA HIS A 323 -15.96 -20.39 9.75
C HIS A 323 -16.26 -19.20 8.81
N LYS A 324 -17.02 -18.21 9.25
CA LYS A 324 -17.32 -17.00 8.46
C LYS A 324 -16.09 -16.20 8.07
N TYR A 325 -14.97 -16.37 8.79
CA TYR A 325 -13.71 -15.67 8.51
C TYR A 325 -12.78 -16.45 7.58
N TYR A 326 -13.17 -17.69 7.19
CA TYR A 326 -12.42 -18.43 6.17
C TYR A 326 -12.67 -17.83 4.78
N ARG A 327 -11.66 -17.93 3.92
CA ARG A 327 -11.79 -17.52 2.52
C ARG A 327 -12.36 -18.69 1.71
N PRO A 328 -13.14 -18.43 0.64
CA PRO A 328 -13.59 -19.49 -0.29
C PRO A 328 -12.43 -20.29 -0.89
N THR A 329 -11.32 -19.63 -1.17
CA THR A 329 -10.05 -20.26 -1.57
C THR A 329 -8.95 -19.68 -0.68
N GLU A 330 -8.29 -20.54 0.06
CA GLU A 330 -7.26 -20.13 1.02
C GLU A 330 -5.87 -20.09 0.38
N VAL A 331 -5.02 -19.22 0.90
CA VAL A 331 -3.58 -19.19 0.67
C VAL A 331 -2.91 -19.51 2.01
N ASP A 332 -2.36 -20.72 2.11
CA ASP A 332 -1.86 -21.23 3.39
C ASP A 332 -0.46 -20.72 3.73
N PHE A 333 0.36 -20.42 2.73
CA PHE A 333 1.76 -20.11 2.93
C PHE A 333 2.28 -19.06 1.94
N LEU A 334 2.86 -17.99 2.46
CA LEU A 334 3.58 -16.98 1.68
C LEU A 334 4.88 -16.60 2.40
N GLN A 335 6.01 -16.77 1.71
CA GLN A 335 7.34 -16.40 2.18
C GLN A 335 8.12 -15.81 1.01
N GLY A 336 8.59 -14.56 1.14
CA GLY A 336 9.32 -13.89 0.07
C GLY A 336 10.82 -14.06 0.16
N ASP A 337 11.45 -14.05 -1.01
CA ASP A 337 12.90 -13.91 -1.16
C ASP A 337 13.23 -12.50 -1.64
N CYS A 338 13.73 -11.65 -0.75
CA CYS A 338 14.11 -10.27 -1.05
C CYS A 338 15.58 -10.09 -1.46
N THR A 339 16.25 -11.15 -1.91
CA THR A 339 17.68 -11.12 -2.27
C THR A 339 17.97 -10.05 -3.32
N LYS A 340 17.13 -9.95 -4.37
CA LYS A 340 17.28 -8.95 -5.43
C LYS A 340 17.21 -7.51 -4.86
N ALA A 341 16.25 -7.23 -3.99
CA ALA A 341 16.12 -5.92 -3.34
C ALA A 341 17.32 -5.60 -2.45
N ARG A 342 17.84 -6.58 -1.71
CA ARG A 342 19.06 -6.40 -0.91
C ARG A 342 20.27 -6.05 -1.77
N GLN A 343 20.45 -6.74 -2.89
CA GLN A 343 21.61 -6.57 -3.77
C GLN A 343 21.53 -5.28 -4.59
N LYS A 344 20.39 -4.98 -5.20
CA LYS A 344 20.24 -3.86 -6.13
C LYS A 344 19.77 -2.56 -5.49
N LEU A 345 18.96 -2.62 -4.44
CA LEU A 345 18.42 -1.45 -3.74
C LEU A 345 19.15 -1.17 -2.41
N ASN A 346 20.02 -2.05 -1.95
CA ASN A 346 20.58 -2.03 -0.60
C ASN A 346 19.49 -1.91 0.49
N TRP A 347 18.32 -2.52 0.20
CA TRP A 347 17.18 -2.51 1.10
C TRP A 347 17.14 -3.76 1.97
N LYS A 348 16.80 -3.59 3.24
CA LYS A 348 16.50 -4.67 4.17
C LYS A 348 15.44 -4.24 5.17
N PRO A 349 14.60 -5.17 5.67
CA PRO A 349 13.68 -4.86 6.76
C PRO A 349 14.48 -4.50 8.03
N ARG A 350 13.99 -3.51 8.77
CA ARG A 350 14.62 -3.02 10.01
C ARG A 350 13.85 -3.44 11.25
N VAL A 351 12.52 -3.49 11.13
CA VAL A 351 11.63 -3.84 12.24
C VAL A 351 11.42 -5.36 12.26
N THR A 352 11.71 -5.97 13.40
CA THR A 352 11.48 -7.40 13.62
C THR A 352 10.00 -7.71 13.84
N PHE A 353 9.63 -8.98 13.69
CA PHE A 353 8.25 -9.41 13.96
C PHE A 353 7.82 -9.12 15.41
N ASP A 354 8.68 -9.34 16.39
CA ASP A 354 8.38 -9.07 17.80
C ASP A 354 8.18 -7.57 18.08
N GLU A 355 9.00 -6.73 17.47
CA GLU A 355 8.84 -5.27 17.56
C GLU A 355 7.54 -4.79 16.90
N LEU A 356 7.19 -5.35 15.73
CA LEU A 356 5.95 -5.05 15.03
C LEU A 356 4.72 -5.38 15.88
N VAL A 357 4.67 -6.59 16.44
CA VAL A 357 3.55 -7.02 17.31
C VAL A 357 3.42 -6.10 18.51
N ARG A 358 4.54 -5.78 19.17
CA ARG A 358 4.59 -4.91 20.35
C ARG A 358 4.08 -3.50 20.00
N GLU A 359 4.60 -2.89 18.95
CA GLU A 359 4.19 -1.55 18.50
C GLU A 359 2.68 -1.50 18.21
N MET A 360 2.14 -2.52 17.53
CA MET A 360 0.72 -2.56 17.21
C MET A 360 -0.15 -2.70 18.45
N VAL A 361 0.22 -3.57 19.40
CA VAL A 361 -0.53 -3.77 20.64
C VAL A 361 -0.48 -2.50 21.51
N ASP A 362 0.69 -1.92 21.70
CA ASP A 362 0.87 -0.71 22.52
C ASP A 362 0.05 0.46 21.95
N ALA A 363 0.10 0.67 20.64
CA ALA A 363 -0.67 1.71 19.97
C ALA A 363 -2.19 1.51 20.12
N ASP A 364 -2.65 0.26 20.03
CA ASP A 364 -4.08 -0.04 20.20
C ASP A 364 -4.51 0.04 21.67
N VAL A 365 -3.67 -0.29 22.62
CA VAL A 365 -3.95 -0.06 24.06
C VAL A 365 -4.14 1.43 24.32
N GLU A 366 -3.26 2.27 23.81
CA GLU A 366 -3.38 3.72 23.96
C GLU A 366 -4.63 4.28 23.25
N LEU A 367 -4.90 3.81 22.04
CA LEU A 367 -6.11 4.19 21.31
C LEU A 367 -7.39 3.84 22.08
N MET A 368 -7.50 2.63 22.60
CA MET A 368 -8.69 2.14 23.30
C MET A 368 -8.88 2.74 24.70
N LYS A 369 -7.80 3.20 25.34
CA LYS A 369 -7.91 4.01 26.58
C LYS A 369 -8.59 5.34 26.30
N ASN A 370 -8.24 5.99 25.19
CA ASN A 370 -8.73 7.31 24.84
C ASN A 370 -10.08 7.27 24.12
N ASN A 371 -10.35 6.21 23.36
CA ASN A 371 -11.59 6.01 22.62
C ASN A 371 -11.97 4.51 22.53
N PRO A 372 -12.74 4.00 23.50
CA PRO A 372 -13.14 2.58 23.53
C PRO A 372 -13.94 2.13 22.28
N ASN A 373 -14.53 3.08 21.56
CA ASN A 373 -15.35 2.81 20.37
C ASN A 373 -14.57 3.01 19.04
N ALA A 374 -13.29 3.32 19.11
CA ALA A 374 -12.45 3.56 17.92
C ALA A 374 -12.36 2.33 17.01
#